data_3bda22cffa063628d2d821eaa725e903
#
_entry.id   3bda22cffa063628d2d821eaa725e903
#
_cell.length_a   1.000
_cell.length_b   1.000
_cell.length_c   1.000
_cell.angle_alpha   90.00
_cell.angle_beta   90.00
_cell.angle_gamma   90.00
#
_symmetry.space_group_name_H-M   'P 1'
#
loop_
_entity.id
_entity.type
_entity.pdbx_description
1 polymer ?
#
loop_
_entity_poly.entity_id
_entity_poly.type
_entity_poly.pdbx_seq_one_letter_code
_entity_poly.pdbx_strand_id
1 'polypeptide(L)'
;MQFTTLPGSDLSVSRLCLGTMTFGSPVAGPDAIRLVHYAAELGVNFIDTANMYEGYNRFAGSAGGVAEEIVGKAVAGRRADFVIATKLGMKVGDTPVDENTSPEAIRVQLRRSLRRMNTDYVDLYYLHRYDPNTAPGEIARAIGEELKAGTIRA
;
A
#
# COMPACT_ATOMS: atom_id res chain seq x y z
N MET A 1 14.17 -18.54 2.99
CA MET A 1 13.71 -17.57 1.95
C MET A 1 14.91 -16.90 1.33
N GLN A 2 14.88 -16.58 0.02
CA GLN A 2 15.90 -15.76 -0.65
C GLN A 2 15.45 -14.29 -0.65
N PHE A 3 16.42 -13.39 -0.50
CA PHE A 3 16.19 -11.93 -0.51
C PHE A 3 16.91 -11.26 -1.68
N THR A 4 16.45 -10.09 -2.04
CA THR A 4 17.09 -9.18 -3.00
C THR A 4 16.89 -7.74 -2.55
N THR A 5 17.83 -6.87 -2.91
CA THR A 5 17.67 -5.43 -2.67
C THR A 5 16.93 -4.80 -3.85
N LEU A 6 15.92 -3.99 -3.58
CA LEU A 6 15.20 -3.25 -4.63
C LEU A 6 16.14 -2.19 -5.22
N PRO A 7 16.28 -2.14 -6.57
CA PRO A 7 17.16 -1.16 -7.21
C PRO A 7 16.80 0.28 -6.83
N GLY A 8 17.82 1.07 -6.53
CA GLY A 8 17.63 2.48 -6.15
C GLY A 8 17.18 2.72 -4.70
N SER A 9 17.15 1.68 -3.87
CA SER A 9 16.79 1.75 -2.46
C SER A 9 17.69 0.87 -1.59
N ASP A 10 17.56 0.97 -0.27
CA ASP A 10 18.17 0.08 0.73
C ASP A 10 17.23 -1.06 1.16
N LEU A 11 16.07 -1.19 0.53
CA LEU A 11 15.03 -2.14 0.91
C LEU A 11 15.41 -3.57 0.50
N SER A 12 15.62 -4.43 1.49
CA SER A 12 15.83 -5.86 1.30
C SER A 12 14.50 -6.60 1.38
N VAL A 13 14.07 -7.20 0.28
CA VAL A 13 12.78 -7.88 0.15
C VAL A 13 12.94 -9.36 -0.12
N SER A 14 12.03 -10.18 0.40
CA SER A 14 11.90 -11.58 -0.01
C SER A 14 11.55 -11.65 -1.50
N ARG A 15 12.11 -12.64 -2.21
CA ARG A 15 11.81 -12.85 -3.64
C ARG A 15 10.35 -13.28 -3.90
N LEU A 16 9.65 -13.72 -2.88
CA LEU A 16 8.19 -13.89 -2.88
C LEU A 16 7.55 -12.69 -2.21
N CYS A 17 6.50 -12.15 -2.83
CA CYS A 17 5.69 -11.07 -2.31
C CYS A 17 4.29 -11.60 -1.99
N LEU A 18 3.75 -11.26 -0.83
CA LEU A 18 2.37 -11.57 -0.46
C LEU A 18 1.44 -10.48 -1.00
N GLY A 19 0.67 -10.79 -2.05
CA GLY A 19 -0.39 -9.92 -2.57
C GLY A 19 -1.66 -10.02 -1.71
N THR A 20 -2.34 -8.90 -1.50
CA THR A 20 -3.48 -8.81 -0.58
C THR A 20 -4.80 -8.45 -1.26
N MET A 21 -4.89 -8.50 -2.58
CA MET A 21 -6.08 -8.11 -3.34
C MET A 21 -7.35 -8.84 -2.92
N THR A 22 -7.23 -10.08 -2.44
CA THR A 22 -8.35 -10.92 -1.99
C THR A 22 -8.68 -10.77 -0.49
N PHE A 23 -7.97 -9.91 0.24
CA PHE A 23 -8.24 -9.69 1.66
C PHE A 23 -9.55 -8.91 1.84
N GLY A 24 -10.39 -9.40 2.76
CA GLY A 24 -11.76 -8.96 2.94
C GLY A 24 -12.78 -9.89 2.26
N SER A 25 -12.50 -10.36 1.03
CA SER A 25 -13.30 -11.36 0.31
C SER A 25 -12.51 -11.91 -0.89
N PRO A 26 -12.37 -13.24 -1.06
CA PRO A 26 -12.96 -14.30 -0.23
C PRO A 26 -12.17 -14.60 1.05
N VAL A 27 -10.98 -14.01 1.25
CA VAL A 27 -10.16 -14.27 2.43
C VAL A 27 -10.59 -13.35 3.56
N ALA A 28 -11.35 -13.88 4.52
CA ALA A 28 -11.86 -13.13 5.66
C ALA A 28 -10.71 -12.55 6.52
N GLY A 29 -10.96 -11.42 7.21
CA GLY A 29 -9.94 -10.71 7.96
C GLY A 29 -9.09 -11.57 8.91
N PRO A 30 -9.69 -12.42 9.77
CA PRO A 30 -8.92 -13.30 10.65
C PRO A 30 -8.04 -14.30 9.90
N ASP A 31 -8.51 -14.84 8.77
CA ASP A 31 -7.74 -15.76 7.93
C ASP A 31 -6.60 -15.03 7.21
N ALA A 32 -6.86 -13.83 6.72
CA ALA A 32 -5.87 -12.97 6.09
C ALA A 32 -4.73 -12.61 7.08
N ILE A 33 -5.06 -12.29 8.33
CA ILE A 33 -4.06 -12.02 9.37
C ILE A 33 -3.21 -13.27 9.63
N ARG A 34 -3.84 -14.46 9.76
CA ARG A 34 -3.11 -15.72 9.92
C ARG A 34 -2.19 -16.01 8.72
N LEU A 35 -2.65 -15.69 7.51
CA LEU A 35 -1.85 -15.87 6.29
C LEU A 35 -0.62 -14.96 6.29
N VAL A 36 -0.75 -13.70 6.71
CA VAL A 36 0.40 -12.78 6.85
C VAL A 36 1.41 -13.35 7.86
N HIS A 37 0.94 -13.82 9.02
CA HIS A 37 1.83 -14.38 10.04
C HIS A 37 2.53 -15.65 9.54
N TYR A 38 1.80 -16.56 8.89
CA TYR A 38 2.37 -17.77 8.31
C TYR A 38 3.40 -17.45 7.21
N ALA A 39 3.12 -16.51 6.34
CA ALA A 39 4.07 -16.06 5.33
C ALA A 39 5.36 -15.50 5.97
N ALA A 40 5.22 -14.74 7.06
CA ALA A 40 6.36 -14.22 7.81
C ALA A 40 7.20 -15.34 8.46
N GLU A 41 6.57 -16.37 9.01
CA GLU A 41 7.26 -17.57 9.55
C GLU A 41 8.08 -18.28 8.47
N LEU A 42 7.63 -18.26 7.21
CA LEU A 42 8.35 -18.78 6.05
C LEU A 42 9.42 -17.80 5.52
N GLY A 43 9.57 -16.64 6.14
CA GLY A 43 10.56 -15.62 5.81
C GLY A 43 10.11 -14.64 4.71
N VAL A 44 8.82 -14.57 4.38
CA VAL A 44 8.28 -13.53 3.49
C VAL A 44 8.14 -12.23 4.29
N ASN A 45 8.85 -11.19 3.87
CA ASN A 45 8.75 -9.86 4.47
C ASN A 45 8.13 -8.80 3.55
N PHE A 46 7.84 -9.15 2.29
CA PHE A 46 7.32 -8.24 1.30
C PHE A 46 5.81 -8.43 1.14
N ILE A 47 5.04 -7.36 1.38
CA ILE A 47 3.57 -7.33 1.28
C ILE A 47 3.17 -6.27 0.26
N ASP A 48 2.32 -6.65 -0.69
CA ASP A 48 1.73 -5.75 -1.69
C ASP A 48 0.24 -5.55 -1.40
N THR A 49 -0.13 -4.32 -1.08
CA THR A 49 -1.52 -3.89 -0.89
C THR A 49 -1.85 -2.68 -1.76
N ALA A 50 -3.05 -2.16 -1.69
CA ALA A 50 -3.47 -0.93 -2.35
C ALA A 50 -4.67 -0.31 -1.62
N ASN A 51 -4.82 1.01 -1.76
CA ASN A 51 -5.94 1.76 -1.21
C ASN A 51 -7.30 1.27 -1.71
N MET A 52 -7.37 0.66 -2.89
CA MET A 52 -8.60 0.13 -3.47
C MET A 52 -8.90 -1.33 -3.12
N TYR A 53 -7.98 -2.06 -2.46
CA TYR A 53 -8.17 -3.49 -2.22
C TYR A 53 -9.15 -3.74 -1.08
N GLU A 54 -10.23 -4.46 -1.40
CA GLU A 54 -11.29 -4.90 -0.47
C GLU A 54 -11.89 -6.24 -0.89
N GLY A 55 -11.12 -7.00 -1.67
CA GLY A 55 -11.54 -8.29 -2.22
C GLY A 55 -12.63 -8.17 -3.28
N TYR A 56 -13.37 -9.24 -3.47
CA TYR A 56 -14.40 -9.34 -4.51
C TYR A 56 -15.71 -8.59 -4.18
N ASN A 57 -15.84 -8.07 -2.96
CA ASN A 57 -17.00 -7.28 -2.53
C ASN A 57 -16.94 -5.83 -2.99
N ARG A 58 -15.87 -5.45 -3.72
CA ARG A 58 -15.70 -4.09 -4.23
C ARG A 58 -16.84 -3.69 -5.16
N PHE A 59 -17.35 -2.47 -4.96
CA PHE A 59 -18.36 -1.85 -5.82
C PHE A 59 -17.93 -0.41 -6.19
N ALA A 60 -18.59 0.17 -7.20
CA ALA A 60 -18.34 1.54 -7.62
C ALA A 60 -18.68 2.52 -6.49
N GLY A 61 -17.77 3.44 -6.17
CA GLY A 61 -17.92 4.39 -5.06
C GLY A 61 -17.49 3.86 -3.69
N SER A 62 -17.03 2.59 -3.60
CA SER A 62 -16.46 2.07 -2.37
C SER A 62 -15.24 2.87 -1.92
N ALA A 63 -15.15 3.13 -0.62
CA ALA A 63 -14.02 3.84 -0.01
C ALA A 63 -12.69 3.06 -0.06
N GLY A 64 -12.74 1.75 -0.37
CA GLY A 64 -11.57 0.88 -0.37
C GLY A 64 -10.95 0.70 1.01
N GLY A 65 -9.71 0.21 1.04
CA GLY A 65 -8.87 0.21 2.23
C GLY A 65 -9.00 -1.00 3.15
N VAL A 66 -9.91 -1.92 2.89
CA VAL A 66 -10.11 -3.12 3.73
C VAL A 66 -8.83 -3.94 3.87
N ALA A 67 -8.12 -4.16 2.75
CA ALA A 67 -6.86 -4.90 2.78
C ALA A 67 -5.77 -4.15 3.57
N GLU A 68 -5.70 -2.81 3.45
CA GLU A 68 -4.76 -1.99 4.24
C GLU A 68 -5.04 -2.08 5.75
N GLU A 69 -6.31 -2.06 6.16
CA GLU A 69 -6.69 -2.24 7.58
C GLU A 69 -6.30 -3.63 8.11
N ILE A 70 -6.51 -4.66 7.30
CA ILE A 70 -6.13 -6.03 7.66
C ILE A 70 -4.61 -6.15 7.78
N VAL A 71 -3.85 -5.62 6.81
CA VAL A 71 -2.39 -5.59 6.85
C VAL A 71 -1.90 -4.84 8.09
N GLY A 72 -2.44 -3.66 8.38
CA GLY A 72 -2.09 -2.89 9.57
C GLY A 72 -2.27 -3.68 10.87
N LYS A 73 -3.40 -4.40 11.01
CA LYS A 73 -3.65 -5.30 12.15
C LYS A 73 -2.64 -6.46 12.21
N ALA A 74 -2.33 -7.05 11.06
CA ALA A 74 -1.42 -8.20 10.99
C ALA A 74 0.02 -7.85 11.36
N VAL A 75 0.49 -6.63 11.05
CA VAL A 75 1.86 -6.19 11.32
C VAL A 75 2.00 -5.38 12.62
N ALA A 76 0.91 -5.23 13.39
CA ALA A 76 0.92 -4.48 14.64
C ALA A 76 2.00 -5.01 15.61
N GLY A 77 2.82 -4.09 16.15
CA GLY A 77 3.97 -4.42 17.02
C GLY A 77 5.20 -4.99 16.30
N ARG A 78 5.11 -5.22 14.98
CA ARG A 78 6.18 -5.81 14.14
C ARG A 78 6.35 -5.08 12.81
N ARG A 79 5.89 -3.83 12.69
CA ARG A 79 5.89 -3.06 11.43
C ARG A 79 7.26 -3.06 10.73
N ALA A 80 8.33 -2.96 11.50
CA ALA A 80 9.70 -2.89 10.97
C ALA A 80 10.21 -4.22 10.37
N ASP A 81 9.55 -5.35 10.64
CA ASP A 81 9.90 -6.65 10.06
C ASP A 81 9.45 -6.77 8.60
N PHE A 82 8.62 -5.86 8.11
CA PHE A 82 7.98 -5.93 6.80
C PHE A 82 8.33 -4.75 5.89
N VAL A 83 8.46 -5.04 4.62
CA VAL A 83 8.45 -4.07 3.53
C VAL A 83 7.04 -4.04 2.95
N ILE A 84 6.33 -2.94 3.10
CA ILE A 84 4.93 -2.80 2.66
C ILE A 84 4.85 -1.83 1.50
N ALA A 85 4.31 -2.33 0.38
CA ALA A 85 3.93 -1.53 -0.76
C ALA A 85 2.44 -1.22 -0.72
N THR A 86 2.06 0.04 -0.98
CA THR A 86 0.67 0.41 -1.27
C THR A 86 0.59 1.31 -2.50
N LYS A 87 -0.62 1.61 -2.98
CA LYS A 87 -0.83 2.24 -4.28
C LYS A 87 -1.97 3.26 -4.22
N LEU A 88 -1.92 4.27 -5.12
CA LEU A 88 -2.98 5.25 -5.34
C LEU A 88 -3.35 5.37 -6.82
N GLY A 89 -4.39 6.15 -7.12
CA GLY A 89 -4.78 6.55 -8.47
C GLY A 89 -5.95 5.77 -9.06
N MET A 90 -6.33 4.63 -8.46
CA MET A 90 -7.60 3.97 -8.79
C MET A 90 -8.72 4.61 -7.95
N LYS A 91 -9.91 4.65 -8.52
CA LYS A 91 -11.06 5.29 -7.85
C LYS A 91 -11.38 4.63 -6.51
N VAL A 92 -11.42 5.44 -5.45
CA VAL A 92 -11.81 5.06 -4.08
C VAL A 92 -12.66 6.17 -3.49
N GLY A 93 -13.96 5.98 -3.36
CA GLY A 93 -14.87 7.04 -2.92
C GLY A 93 -15.31 7.97 -4.06
N ASP A 94 -15.83 9.16 -3.71
CA ASP A 94 -16.53 10.05 -4.63
C ASP A 94 -16.04 11.51 -4.62
N THR A 95 -14.89 11.77 -3.99
CA THR A 95 -14.29 13.12 -4.00
C THR A 95 -13.31 13.30 -5.17
N PRO A 96 -13.01 14.54 -5.58
CA PRO A 96 -12.09 14.79 -6.70
C PRO A 96 -10.70 14.15 -6.54
N VAL A 97 -10.21 14.00 -5.32
CA VAL A 97 -8.89 13.40 -5.03
C VAL A 97 -8.90 11.87 -5.00
N ASP A 98 -10.05 11.24 -5.22
CA ASP A 98 -10.22 9.80 -5.03
C ASP A 98 -9.90 8.97 -6.28
N GLU A 99 -9.57 9.59 -7.42
CA GLU A 99 -9.32 8.86 -8.67
C GLU A 99 -8.12 9.36 -9.49
N ASN A 100 -7.32 10.30 -9.00
CA ASN A 100 -6.22 10.88 -9.76
C ASN A 100 -4.88 10.80 -9.02
N THR A 101 -3.82 11.29 -9.65
CA THR A 101 -2.46 11.33 -9.10
C THR A 101 -1.94 12.76 -8.94
N SER A 102 -2.84 13.74 -8.80
CA SER A 102 -2.44 15.11 -8.51
C SER A 102 -1.64 15.21 -7.19
N PRO A 103 -0.83 16.24 -7.00
CA PRO A 103 -0.09 16.45 -5.74
C PRO A 103 -0.97 16.40 -4.49
N GLU A 104 -2.20 16.90 -4.59
CA GLU A 104 -3.18 16.85 -3.51
C GLU A 104 -3.65 15.40 -3.27
N ALA A 105 -4.01 14.68 -4.34
CA ALA A 105 -4.45 13.28 -4.25
C ALA A 105 -3.36 12.39 -3.66
N ILE A 106 -2.11 12.56 -4.07
CA ILE A 106 -0.95 11.83 -3.53
C ILE A 106 -0.90 12.00 -2.01
N ARG A 107 -0.93 13.25 -1.51
CA ARG A 107 -0.88 13.52 -0.07
C ARG A 107 -2.08 12.99 0.69
N VAL A 108 -3.30 13.25 0.20
CA VAL A 108 -4.55 12.84 0.87
C VAL A 108 -4.66 11.32 0.91
N GLN A 109 -4.45 10.65 -0.22
CA GLN A 109 -4.57 9.19 -0.28
C GLN A 109 -3.47 8.49 0.53
N LEU A 110 -2.23 9.00 0.52
CA LEU A 110 -1.15 8.48 1.38
C LEU A 110 -1.53 8.58 2.86
N ARG A 111 -2.00 9.75 3.33
CA ARG A 111 -2.42 9.92 4.75
C ARG A 111 -3.56 8.99 5.13
N ARG A 112 -4.49 8.70 4.21
CA ARG A 112 -5.56 7.73 4.43
C ARG A 112 -5.00 6.31 4.55
N SER A 113 -4.07 5.90 3.69
CA SER A 113 -3.40 4.61 3.73
C SER A 113 -2.60 4.41 5.03
N LEU A 114 -1.82 5.41 5.43
CA LEU A 114 -1.07 5.39 6.69
C LEU A 114 -1.99 5.20 7.91
N ARG A 115 -3.12 5.93 7.95
CA ARG A 115 -4.12 5.78 9.04
C ARG A 115 -4.74 4.39 9.08
N ARG A 116 -5.13 3.82 7.91
CA ARG A 116 -5.71 2.46 7.85
C ARG A 116 -4.73 1.40 8.34
N MET A 117 -3.48 1.52 7.95
CA MET A 117 -2.41 0.60 8.36
C MET A 117 -1.86 0.90 9.75
N ASN A 118 -2.27 2.01 10.39
CA ASN A 118 -1.77 2.46 11.69
C ASN A 118 -0.23 2.51 11.74
N THR A 119 0.37 3.23 10.77
CA THR A 119 1.82 3.39 10.61
C THR A 119 2.15 4.79 10.16
N ASP A 120 3.38 5.24 10.41
CA ASP A 120 3.86 6.57 10.03
C ASP A 120 4.49 6.60 8.63
N TYR A 121 4.78 5.43 8.05
CA TYR A 121 5.42 5.30 6.74
C TYR A 121 4.97 4.07 5.98
N VAL A 122 5.13 4.12 4.65
CA VAL A 122 5.13 2.95 3.76
C VAL A 122 6.52 2.80 3.12
N ASP A 123 6.88 1.57 2.78
CA ASP A 123 8.19 1.33 2.19
C ASP A 123 8.19 1.64 0.69
N LEU A 124 7.11 1.29 -0.01
CA LEU A 124 6.93 1.56 -1.43
C LEU A 124 5.57 2.20 -1.69
N TYR A 125 5.55 3.23 -2.55
CA TYR A 125 4.31 3.90 -2.93
C TYR A 125 4.16 3.93 -4.45
N TYR A 126 3.20 3.18 -4.99
CA TYR A 126 3.00 3.03 -6.43
C TYR A 126 1.91 3.94 -6.97
N LEU A 127 2.12 4.41 -8.19
CA LEU A 127 1.03 4.87 -9.06
C LEU A 127 0.36 3.62 -9.66
N HIS A 128 -0.88 3.35 -9.27
CA HIS A 128 -1.60 2.12 -9.67
C HIS A 128 -2.02 2.16 -11.14
N ARG A 129 -2.14 3.36 -11.69
CA ARG A 129 -2.41 3.59 -13.11
C ARG A 129 -1.83 4.94 -13.55
N TYR A 130 -1.69 5.09 -14.85
CA TYR A 130 -1.35 6.37 -15.48
C TYR A 130 -2.52 7.35 -15.38
N ASP A 131 -2.23 8.60 -15.03
CA ASP A 131 -3.18 9.72 -15.04
C ASP A 131 -2.74 10.75 -16.10
N PRO A 132 -3.47 10.88 -17.21
CA PRO A 132 -3.12 11.81 -18.29
C PRO A 132 -3.31 13.29 -17.90
N ASN A 133 -4.01 13.58 -16.82
CA ASN A 133 -4.36 14.93 -16.41
C ASN A 133 -3.34 15.55 -15.44
N THR A 134 -2.38 14.77 -14.96
CA THR A 134 -1.33 15.25 -14.05
C THR A 134 0.04 15.11 -14.71
N ALA A 135 0.78 16.21 -14.80
CA ALA A 135 2.10 16.22 -15.41
C ALA A 135 3.09 15.36 -14.60
N PRO A 136 3.93 14.51 -15.24
CA PRO A 136 4.88 13.65 -14.53
C PRO A 136 5.81 14.40 -13.58
N GLY A 137 6.21 15.63 -13.91
CA GLY A 137 7.04 16.47 -13.05
C GLY A 137 6.33 16.94 -11.76
N GLU A 138 5.01 17.10 -11.79
CA GLU A 138 4.22 17.43 -10.58
C GLU A 138 4.11 16.21 -9.67
N ILE A 139 3.87 15.03 -10.26
CA ILE A 139 3.85 13.75 -9.54
C ILE A 139 5.20 13.50 -8.86
N ALA A 140 6.30 13.60 -9.63
CA ALA A 140 7.65 13.37 -9.12
C ALA A 140 8.01 14.33 -7.97
N ARG A 141 7.59 15.60 -8.06
CA ARG A 141 7.81 16.59 -6.98
C ARG A 141 7.03 16.19 -5.72
N ALA A 142 5.74 15.85 -5.85
CA ALA A 142 4.92 15.48 -4.70
C ALA A 142 5.44 14.21 -4.01
N ILE A 143 5.81 13.17 -4.78
CA ILE A 143 6.46 11.97 -4.24
C ILE A 143 7.80 12.31 -3.56
N GLY A 144 8.61 13.17 -4.18
CA GLY A 144 9.89 13.63 -3.61
C GLY A 144 9.74 14.39 -2.28
N GLU A 145 8.65 15.12 -2.09
CA GLU A 145 8.32 15.76 -0.81
C GLU A 145 8.00 14.73 0.28
N GLU A 146 7.21 13.70 -0.05
CA GLU A 146 6.87 12.62 0.89
C GLU A 146 8.07 11.71 1.21
N LEU A 147 8.98 11.49 0.25
CA LEU A 147 10.26 10.82 0.50
C LEU A 147 11.12 11.62 1.49
N LYS A 148 11.24 12.94 1.31
CA LYS A 148 11.98 13.81 2.24
C LYS A 148 11.34 13.86 3.62
N ALA A 149 10.02 13.77 3.71
CA ALA A 149 9.28 13.71 4.96
C ALA A 149 9.40 12.35 5.68
N GLY A 150 9.91 11.32 5.00
CA GLY A 150 10.04 9.96 5.53
C GLY A 150 8.72 9.17 5.60
N THR A 151 7.66 9.67 4.97
CA THR A 151 6.36 8.96 4.89
C THR A 151 6.33 7.90 3.81
N ILE A 152 7.28 7.97 2.87
CA ILE A 152 7.57 6.97 1.84
C ILE A 152 9.08 6.69 1.90
N ARG A 153 9.50 5.43 1.70
CA ARG A 153 10.93 5.08 1.64
C ARG A 153 11.44 4.92 0.20
N ALA A 154 10.56 4.47 -0.72
CA ALA A 154 10.87 4.35 -2.14
C ALA A 154 9.59 4.41 -3.01
#